data_e4a6015b66ef4cf8c581474697dc0001
#
_entry.id   e4a6015b66ef4cf8c581474697dc0001
#
_cell.length_a   1.000
_cell.length_b   1.000
_cell.length_c   1.000
_cell.angle_alpha   90.00
_cell.angle_beta   90.00
_cell.angle_gamma   90.00
#
_symmetry.space_group_name_H-M   'P 1'
#
loop_
_entity.id
_entity.type
_entity.pdbx_description
1 polymer ?
#
loop_
_entity_poly.entity_id
_entity_poly.type
_entity_poly.pdbx_seq_one_letter_code
_entity_poly.pdbx_strand_id
1 'polypeptide(L)'
;MLWQVLWPLAFGFLLSAMVQTVVSKRAVAGALGRPDLKGFVLACGLGAASSSCSYAAVAVARALFRRGASFVNAIIFEFASTNMVFELGLVLLILLGWQFVAAEFAGGLLMALLLWIVFKVTLRHWMVDAARRQAERGVFGSTHEAHGEMDMSITDGPFLSRAFLPRAFTAISHSFFMDLNALYLDLGLGFLIAGALAAWVPNSWWQALFLTDQPTLNEFWSPLIGPVISMLSFVCSVGNVPLAAVLWNGGISFGGVISFIFADLIILPILNIYRKYYGGRMSLYLLAVSYGAMALAGFLIGGAFQLLGLAPTNHNVTIFESRPTWNYTTFLDIAFLLLMAVLAWRFVTTGGIEMLRAHARRPQPGAQLVRDPVCGMSIDRASATQRAEFGGATYYFCSAGCRSAFEGDPSRYAVREAALVGQTTHGGNQAFCGQGDDMESTGTATDSVCGMMVNTRTAEYRSFRGDETYYFCSAGCKERFDKDPDKYLARNEGGHPAH
;
A
#
# COMPACT_ATOMS: atom_id res chain seq x y z
N MET A 1 14.13 -20.23 15.07
CA MET A 1 13.18 -19.20 14.62
C MET A 1 13.11 -19.08 13.11
N LEU A 2 14.12 -18.52 12.41
CA LEU A 2 14.01 -18.29 10.96
C LEU A 2 13.62 -19.55 10.18
N TRP A 3 14.21 -20.71 10.50
CA TRP A 3 13.88 -22.00 9.88
C TRP A 3 12.40 -22.39 10.05
N GLN A 4 11.80 -22.12 11.19
CA GLN A 4 10.39 -22.47 11.47
C GLN A 4 9.39 -21.65 10.68
N VAL A 5 9.76 -20.42 10.28
CA VAL A 5 8.85 -19.48 9.58
C VAL A 5 9.20 -19.26 8.11
N LEU A 6 10.24 -19.95 7.59
CA LEU A 6 10.75 -19.73 6.24
C LEU A 6 9.71 -20.07 5.16
N TRP A 7 9.11 -21.26 5.21
CA TRP A 7 8.11 -21.67 4.22
C TRP A 7 6.81 -20.88 4.29
N PRO A 8 6.24 -20.54 5.49
CA PRO A 8 5.06 -19.71 5.56
C PRO A 8 5.29 -18.32 4.95
N LEU A 9 6.47 -17.75 5.23
CA LEU A 9 6.87 -16.45 4.71
C LEU A 9 7.01 -16.49 3.18
N ALA A 10 7.75 -17.48 2.65
CA ALA A 10 7.93 -17.67 1.21
C ALA A 10 6.59 -17.92 0.50
N PHE A 11 5.70 -18.72 1.11
CA PHE A 11 4.37 -18.99 0.59
C PHE A 11 3.50 -17.71 0.56
N GLY A 12 3.52 -16.92 1.63
CA GLY A 12 2.77 -15.68 1.72
C GLY A 12 3.21 -14.67 0.66
N PHE A 13 4.53 -14.47 0.49
CA PHE A 13 5.05 -13.59 -0.57
C PHE A 13 4.72 -14.10 -1.97
N LEU A 14 4.72 -15.41 -2.19
CA LEU A 14 4.30 -15.98 -3.46
C LEU A 14 2.83 -15.67 -3.74
N LEU A 15 1.96 -15.90 -2.75
CA LEU A 15 0.53 -15.63 -2.86
C LEU A 15 0.27 -14.13 -3.13
N SER A 16 0.95 -13.25 -2.39
CA SER A 16 0.91 -11.81 -2.61
C SER A 16 1.32 -11.43 -4.04
N ALA A 17 2.46 -11.94 -4.52
CA ALA A 17 2.94 -11.69 -5.89
C ALA A 17 1.96 -12.18 -6.96
N MET A 18 1.29 -13.31 -6.72
CA MET A 18 0.24 -13.82 -7.62
C MET A 18 -0.97 -12.89 -7.66
N VAL A 19 -1.46 -12.43 -6.51
CA VAL A 19 -2.59 -11.49 -6.42
C VAL A 19 -2.24 -10.16 -7.09
N GLN A 20 -1.06 -9.60 -6.83
CA GLN A 20 -0.59 -8.37 -7.46
C GLN A 20 -0.48 -8.49 -9.00
N THR A 21 -0.18 -9.68 -9.51
CA THR A 21 -0.11 -9.95 -10.96
C THR A 21 -1.49 -9.99 -11.61
N VAL A 22 -2.53 -10.45 -10.90
CA VAL A 22 -3.88 -10.65 -11.43
C VAL A 22 -4.77 -9.42 -11.24
N VAL A 23 -4.57 -8.65 -10.15
CA VAL A 23 -5.44 -7.54 -9.75
C VAL A 23 -4.75 -6.21 -10.01
N SER A 24 -5.33 -5.37 -10.87
CA SER A 24 -4.77 -4.04 -11.16
C SER A 24 -5.12 -3.02 -10.07
N LYS A 25 -4.16 -2.18 -9.69
CA LYS A 25 -4.35 -1.09 -8.70
C LYS A 25 -5.42 -0.07 -9.14
N ARG A 26 -5.67 0.08 -10.45
CA ARG A 26 -6.76 0.94 -10.97
C ARG A 26 -8.14 0.39 -10.65
N ALA A 27 -8.35 -0.91 -10.88
CA ALA A 27 -9.63 -1.55 -10.57
C ALA A 27 -9.94 -1.46 -9.08
N VAL A 28 -8.92 -1.69 -8.24
CA VAL A 28 -9.03 -1.54 -6.78
C VAL A 28 -9.40 -0.10 -6.40
N ALA A 29 -8.71 0.90 -6.94
CA ALA A 29 -9.00 2.30 -6.63
C ALA A 29 -10.42 2.71 -7.02
N GLY A 30 -10.91 2.27 -8.18
CA GLY A 30 -12.29 2.52 -8.63
C GLY A 30 -13.34 1.88 -7.71
N ALA A 31 -13.09 0.66 -7.25
CA ALA A 31 -13.99 -0.05 -6.33
C ALA A 31 -14.05 0.60 -4.92
N LEU A 32 -12.97 1.28 -4.50
CA LEU A 32 -12.83 1.89 -3.17
C LEU A 32 -13.21 3.39 -3.13
N GLY A 33 -13.84 3.94 -4.18
CA GLY A 33 -14.13 5.37 -4.29
C GLY A 33 -15.12 5.92 -3.26
N ARG A 34 -16.06 5.11 -2.78
CA ARG A 34 -17.09 5.52 -1.80
C ARG A 34 -16.83 4.91 -0.42
N PRO A 35 -16.86 5.72 0.68
CA PRO A 35 -16.67 5.22 2.04
C PRO A 35 -17.97 4.66 2.65
N ASP A 36 -18.68 3.82 1.90
CA ASP A 36 -19.87 3.08 2.32
C ASP A 36 -19.51 1.68 2.87
N LEU A 37 -20.50 0.92 3.31
CA LEU A 37 -20.29 -0.43 3.84
C LEU A 37 -19.72 -1.38 2.76
N LYS A 38 -20.16 -1.22 1.51
CA LYS A 38 -19.63 -1.99 0.39
C LYS A 38 -18.16 -1.68 0.16
N GLY A 39 -17.79 -0.41 0.15
CA GLY A 39 -16.40 0.03 0.06
C GLY A 39 -15.54 -0.47 1.22
N PHE A 40 -16.08 -0.50 2.45
CA PHE A 40 -15.43 -1.07 3.63
C PHE A 40 -15.13 -2.57 3.46
N VAL A 41 -16.14 -3.37 3.11
CA VAL A 41 -15.96 -4.83 2.91
C VAL A 41 -14.97 -5.12 1.78
N LEU A 42 -15.05 -4.36 0.68
CA LEU A 42 -14.09 -4.48 -0.41
C LEU A 42 -12.67 -4.08 0.01
N ALA A 43 -12.53 -3.02 0.84
CA ALA A 43 -11.22 -2.60 1.34
C ALA A 43 -10.61 -3.67 2.24
N CYS A 44 -11.38 -4.27 3.14
CA CYS A 44 -10.93 -5.39 3.98
C CYS A 44 -10.54 -6.61 3.12
N GLY A 45 -11.41 -7.05 2.20
CA GLY A 45 -11.16 -8.23 1.39
C GLY A 45 -10.01 -8.08 0.42
N LEU A 46 -9.94 -6.95 -0.30
CA LEU A 46 -8.86 -6.67 -1.23
C LEU A 46 -7.53 -6.39 -0.52
N GLY A 47 -7.58 -5.75 0.67
CA GLY A 47 -6.43 -5.56 1.52
C GLY A 47 -5.86 -6.90 1.97
N ALA A 48 -6.67 -7.73 2.60
CA ALA A 48 -6.27 -9.06 3.06
C ALA A 48 -5.68 -9.94 1.93
N ALA A 49 -6.27 -9.87 0.73
CA ALA A 49 -5.78 -10.58 -0.45
C ALA A 49 -4.48 -9.97 -1.04
N SER A 50 -4.26 -8.66 -0.85
CA SER A 50 -3.08 -7.96 -1.39
C SER A 50 -1.80 -8.35 -0.69
N SER A 51 -1.86 -8.74 0.57
CA SER A 51 -0.73 -9.02 1.46
C SER A 51 0.50 -8.14 1.19
N SER A 52 0.75 -7.21 2.05
CA SER A 52 1.84 -6.25 1.86
C SER A 52 2.59 -6.03 3.17
N CYS A 53 3.88 -5.76 3.09
CA CYS A 53 4.59 -5.25 4.27
C CYS A 53 4.06 -3.86 4.64
N SER A 54 4.22 -3.49 5.90
CA SER A 54 3.73 -2.22 6.45
C SER A 54 4.16 -1.00 5.63
N TYR A 55 5.41 -0.96 5.19
CA TYR A 55 5.93 0.13 4.35
C TYR A 55 5.30 0.15 2.94
N ALA A 56 5.17 -1.02 2.31
CA ALA A 56 4.54 -1.13 1.00
C ALA A 56 3.03 -0.83 1.09
N ALA A 57 2.36 -1.28 2.16
CA ALA A 57 0.94 -1.01 2.42
C ALA A 57 0.65 0.49 2.44
N VAL A 58 1.47 1.27 3.18
CA VAL A 58 1.36 2.74 3.24
C VAL A 58 1.54 3.38 1.85
N ALA A 59 2.51 2.91 1.06
CA ALA A 59 2.75 3.42 -0.29
C ALA A 59 1.60 3.06 -1.25
N VAL A 60 1.06 1.84 -1.15
CA VAL A 60 -0.11 1.39 -1.93
C VAL A 60 -1.35 2.19 -1.56
N ALA A 61 -1.63 2.38 -0.26
CA ALA A 61 -2.76 3.17 0.22
C ALA A 61 -2.70 4.61 -0.33
N ARG A 62 -1.52 5.26 -0.31
CA ARG A 62 -1.33 6.56 -0.95
C ARG A 62 -1.59 6.49 -2.46
N ALA A 63 -1.09 5.49 -3.15
CA ALA A 63 -1.31 5.33 -4.60
C ALA A 63 -2.80 5.14 -4.93
N LEU A 64 -3.54 4.36 -4.13
CA LEU A 64 -4.99 4.18 -4.27
C LEU A 64 -5.74 5.49 -4.01
N PHE A 65 -5.38 6.22 -2.95
CA PHE A 65 -5.97 7.51 -2.61
C PHE A 65 -5.75 8.55 -3.73
N ARG A 66 -4.54 8.64 -4.29
CA ARG A 66 -4.24 9.50 -5.45
C ARG A 66 -5.04 9.12 -6.70
N ARG A 67 -5.36 7.83 -6.87
CA ARG A 67 -6.12 7.29 -8.02
C ARG A 67 -7.64 7.35 -7.84
N GLY A 68 -8.15 7.97 -6.76
CA GLY A 68 -9.58 8.21 -6.56
C GLY A 68 -10.27 7.36 -5.51
N ALA A 69 -9.57 6.46 -4.82
CA ALA A 69 -10.11 5.81 -3.63
C ALA A 69 -10.43 6.85 -2.55
N SER A 70 -11.46 6.60 -1.73
CA SER A 70 -11.71 7.42 -0.54
C SER A 70 -10.56 7.25 0.45
N PHE A 71 -10.22 8.29 1.22
CA PHE A 71 -9.17 8.22 2.24
C PHE A 71 -9.44 7.10 3.25
N VAL A 72 -10.69 7.00 3.70
CA VAL A 72 -11.12 5.97 4.67
C VAL A 72 -10.84 4.58 4.14
N ASN A 73 -11.30 4.26 2.93
CA ASN A 73 -11.10 2.92 2.35
C ASN A 73 -9.64 2.63 2.02
N ALA A 74 -8.85 3.65 1.63
CA ALA A 74 -7.42 3.49 1.40
C ALA A 74 -6.68 3.11 2.69
N ILE A 75 -7.01 3.75 3.83
CA ILE A 75 -6.42 3.41 5.13
C ILE A 75 -6.93 2.05 5.64
N ILE A 76 -8.22 1.73 5.47
CA ILE A 76 -8.74 0.40 5.86
C ILE A 76 -8.10 -0.71 5.02
N PHE A 77 -7.92 -0.50 3.72
CA PHE A 77 -7.17 -1.42 2.86
C PHE A 77 -5.74 -1.61 3.38
N GLU A 78 -5.07 -0.54 3.79
CA GLU A 78 -3.73 -0.56 4.35
C GLU A 78 -3.65 -1.45 5.61
N PHE A 79 -4.52 -1.23 6.59
CA PHE A 79 -4.58 -2.03 7.81
C PHE A 79 -4.94 -3.50 7.54
N ALA A 80 -5.87 -3.74 6.63
CA ALA A 80 -6.25 -5.10 6.25
C ALA A 80 -5.12 -5.84 5.52
N SER A 81 -4.29 -5.11 4.74
CA SER A 81 -3.19 -5.69 3.97
C SER A 81 -1.94 -6.04 4.80
N THR A 82 -1.94 -5.71 6.07
CA THR A 82 -0.86 -6.05 7.02
C THR A 82 -1.33 -7.00 8.12
N ASN A 83 -2.55 -6.80 8.64
CA ASN A 83 -3.04 -7.53 9.82
C ASN A 83 -4.01 -8.68 9.49
N MET A 84 -4.62 -8.71 8.31
CA MET A 84 -5.57 -9.78 7.93
C MET A 84 -5.02 -10.70 6.85
N VAL A 85 -3.70 -10.90 6.84
CA VAL A 85 -3.01 -11.60 5.78
C VAL A 85 -2.68 -13.04 6.16
N PHE A 86 -2.68 -13.90 5.14
CA PHE A 86 -2.55 -15.34 5.34
C PHE A 86 -1.18 -15.73 5.91
N GLU A 87 -0.10 -15.10 5.47
CA GLU A 87 1.26 -15.39 5.98
C GLU A 87 1.41 -15.06 7.45
N LEU A 88 0.84 -13.94 7.93
CA LEU A 88 0.84 -13.60 9.34
C LEU A 88 0.08 -14.67 10.14
N GLY A 89 -1.09 -15.08 9.65
CA GLY A 89 -1.87 -16.17 10.25
C GLY A 89 -1.10 -17.48 10.36
N LEU A 90 -0.34 -17.86 9.32
CA LEU A 90 0.48 -19.07 9.36
C LEU A 90 1.64 -18.97 10.36
N VAL A 91 2.32 -17.85 10.42
CA VAL A 91 3.42 -17.64 11.39
C VAL A 91 2.87 -17.63 12.81
N LEU A 92 1.73 -16.99 13.06
CA LEU A 92 1.02 -17.04 14.35
C LEU A 92 0.62 -18.46 14.72
N LEU A 93 0.08 -19.23 13.77
CA LEU A 93 -0.34 -20.62 14.02
C LEU A 93 0.83 -21.48 14.51
N ILE A 94 1.99 -21.32 13.90
CA ILE A 94 3.18 -22.13 14.20
C ILE A 94 3.83 -21.71 15.52
N LEU A 95 3.90 -20.41 15.79
CA LEU A 95 4.62 -19.90 16.97
C LEU A 95 3.73 -19.79 18.21
N LEU A 96 2.47 -19.39 18.06
CA LEU A 96 1.58 -19.05 19.19
C LEU A 96 0.32 -19.92 19.25
N GLY A 97 -0.08 -20.53 18.14
CA GLY A 97 -1.23 -21.42 18.06
C GLY A 97 -2.49 -20.78 17.46
N TRP A 98 -3.51 -21.62 17.24
CA TRP A 98 -4.73 -21.24 16.49
C TRP A 98 -5.58 -20.17 17.19
N GLN A 99 -5.53 -20.07 18.52
CA GLN A 99 -6.25 -19.05 19.27
C GLN A 99 -5.82 -17.64 18.88
N PHE A 100 -4.51 -17.44 18.72
CA PHE A 100 -3.96 -16.16 18.26
C PHE A 100 -4.34 -15.86 16.82
N VAL A 101 -4.37 -16.89 15.95
CA VAL A 101 -4.84 -16.72 14.57
C VAL A 101 -6.30 -16.28 14.53
N ALA A 102 -7.17 -16.96 15.29
CA ALA A 102 -8.59 -16.62 15.33
C ALA A 102 -8.81 -15.20 15.89
N ALA A 103 -8.05 -14.82 16.94
CA ALA A 103 -8.10 -13.49 17.53
C ALA A 103 -7.55 -12.41 16.58
N GLU A 104 -6.51 -12.71 15.82
CA GLU A 104 -5.93 -11.81 14.84
C GLU A 104 -6.94 -11.46 13.74
N PHE A 105 -7.56 -12.45 13.11
CA PHE A 105 -8.55 -12.20 12.05
C PHE A 105 -9.83 -11.54 12.59
N ALA A 106 -10.37 -12.03 13.72
CA ALA A 106 -11.56 -11.44 14.33
C ALA A 106 -11.28 -10.02 14.84
N GLY A 107 -10.13 -9.82 15.49
CA GLY A 107 -9.72 -8.52 16.01
C GLY A 107 -9.32 -7.54 14.93
N GLY A 108 -8.67 -8.01 13.86
CA GLY A 108 -8.34 -7.19 12.69
C GLY A 108 -9.59 -6.64 12.00
N LEU A 109 -10.64 -7.49 11.85
CA LEU A 109 -11.92 -7.04 11.33
C LEU A 109 -12.61 -6.06 12.29
N LEU A 110 -12.58 -6.32 13.59
CA LEU A 110 -13.12 -5.42 14.63
C LEU A 110 -12.37 -4.08 14.61
N MET A 111 -11.03 -4.09 14.57
CA MET A 111 -10.21 -2.89 14.50
C MET A 111 -10.53 -2.08 13.24
N ALA A 112 -10.62 -2.72 12.07
CA ALA A 112 -11.00 -2.06 10.82
C ALA A 112 -12.39 -1.42 10.91
N LEU A 113 -13.34 -2.10 11.56
CA LEU A 113 -14.69 -1.57 11.81
C LEU A 113 -14.66 -0.35 12.76
N LEU A 114 -13.88 -0.42 13.83
CA LEU A 114 -13.70 0.70 14.76
C LEU A 114 -13.09 1.91 14.05
N LEU A 115 -12.04 1.70 13.25
CA LEU A 115 -11.43 2.74 12.43
C LEU A 115 -12.44 3.37 11.47
N TRP A 116 -13.23 2.55 10.77
CA TRP A 116 -14.25 3.03 9.84
C TRP A 116 -15.32 3.88 10.52
N ILE A 117 -15.81 3.44 11.70
CA ILE A 117 -16.78 4.20 12.49
C ILE A 117 -16.18 5.53 12.96
N VAL A 118 -14.97 5.49 13.55
CA VAL A 118 -14.31 6.70 14.05
C VAL A 118 -14.02 7.68 12.92
N PHE A 119 -13.53 7.21 11.77
CA PHE A 119 -13.32 8.07 10.62
C PHE A 119 -14.61 8.72 10.11
N LYS A 120 -15.72 7.98 10.07
CA LYS A 120 -17.03 8.56 9.68
C LYS A 120 -17.49 9.68 10.60
N VAL A 121 -17.20 9.58 11.89
CA VAL A 121 -17.66 10.55 12.89
C VAL A 121 -16.70 11.73 13.02
N THR A 122 -15.39 11.49 12.96
CA THR A 122 -14.38 12.50 13.35
C THR A 122 -13.59 13.08 12.18
N LEU A 123 -13.51 12.38 11.03
CA LEU A 123 -12.72 12.83 9.89
C LEU A 123 -13.46 13.96 9.13
N ARG A 124 -12.89 15.15 9.14
CA ARG A 124 -13.45 16.34 8.48
C ARG A 124 -12.97 16.46 7.04
N HIS A 125 -13.82 16.94 6.15
CA HIS A 125 -13.50 17.13 4.72
C HIS A 125 -12.23 17.96 4.49
N TRP A 126 -12.04 19.04 5.21
CA TRP A 126 -10.85 19.88 5.07
C TRP A 126 -9.52 19.14 5.37
N MET A 127 -9.56 18.15 6.29
CA MET A 127 -8.39 17.31 6.58
C MET A 127 -8.06 16.39 5.39
N VAL A 128 -9.10 15.81 4.79
CA VAL A 128 -8.95 14.94 3.61
C VAL A 128 -8.43 15.73 2.42
N ASP A 129 -8.96 16.96 2.19
CA ASP A 129 -8.53 17.84 1.09
C ASP A 129 -7.07 18.28 1.29
N ALA A 130 -6.69 18.61 2.53
CA ALA A 130 -5.30 18.93 2.85
C ALA A 130 -4.38 17.74 2.63
N ALA A 131 -4.79 16.54 3.04
CA ALA A 131 -4.05 15.30 2.81
C ALA A 131 -3.94 14.97 1.32
N ARG A 132 -4.99 15.19 0.52
CA ARG A 132 -4.96 14.98 -0.93
C ARG A 132 -3.97 15.91 -1.62
N ARG A 133 -4.03 17.20 -1.32
CA ARG A 133 -3.05 18.18 -1.84
C ARG A 133 -1.61 17.80 -1.47
N GLN A 134 -1.39 17.30 -0.25
CA GLN A 134 -0.06 16.84 0.19
C GLN A 134 0.36 15.56 -0.53
N ALA A 135 -0.54 14.59 -0.70
CA ALA A 135 -0.28 13.35 -1.40
C ALA A 135 0.09 13.56 -2.89
N GLU A 136 -0.53 14.57 -3.52
CA GLU A 136 -0.29 14.95 -4.92
C GLU A 136 1.06 15.65 -5.14
N ARG A 137 1.59 16.36 -4.13
CA ARG A 137 2.85 17.14 -4.23
C ARG A 137 4.10 16.31 -4.50
N GLY A 138 4.01 14.98 -4.53
CA GLY A 138 5.11 14.08 -4.87
C GLY A 138 6.29 14.21 -3.90
N VAL A 139 6.32 13.40 -2.86
CA VAL A 139 7.54 13.22 -2.07
C VAL A 139 8.28 12.05 -2.71
N PHE A 140 9.28 12.37 -3.53
CA PHE A 140 10.15 11.36 -4.12
C PHE A 140 11.34 11.11 -3.21
N GLY A 141 11.69 9.87 -2.93
CA GLY A 141 12.93 9.58 -2.25
C GLY A 141 13.06 8.35 -1.38
N SER A 142 12.06 7.47 -1.28
CA SER A 142 12.25 6.18 -0.64
C SER A 142 12.10 5.02 -1.62
N THR A 143 12.91 3.97 -1.42
CA THR A 143 12.85 2.72 -2.18
C THR A 143 11.46 2.08 -2.12
N HIS A 144 10.75 2.22 -1.00
CA HIS A 144 9.40 1.70 -0.81
C HIS A 144 8.33 2.42 -1.66
N GLU A 145 8.53 3.71 -1.99
CA GLU A 145 7.58 4.47 -2.82
C GLU A 145 7.57 3.98 -4.26
N ALA A 146 8.75 3.74 -4.84
CA ALA A 146 8.87 3.23 -6.21
C ALA A 146 8.22 1.84 -6.34
N HIS A 147 8.33 0.99 -5.30
CA HIS A 147 7.69 -0.32 -5.27
C HIS A 147 6.15 -0.20 -5.15
N GLY A 148 5.64 0.69 -4.29
CA GLY A 148 4.20 0.94 -4.16
C GLY A 148 3.53 1.48 -5.43
N GLU A 149 4.27 2.18 -6.30
CA GLU A 149 3.78 2.68 -7.60
C GLU A 149 3.84 1.63 -8.72
N MET A 150 4.68 0.59 -8.59
CA MET A 150 4.83 -0.47 -9.56
C MET A 150 3.52 -1.22 -9.79
N ASP A 151 3.15 -1.43 -11.05
CA ASP A 151 1.94 -2.14 -11.45
C ASP A 151 2.26 -3.06 -12.64
N MET A 152 2.63 -4.28 -12.33
CA MET A 152 2.92 -5.34 -13.30
C MET A 152 1.69 -6.24 -13.57
N SER A 153 0.48 -5.78 -13.23
CA SER A 153 -0.73 -6.57 -13.39
C SER A 153 -1.03 -6.88 -14.85
N ILE A 154 -1.45 -8.12 -15.08
CA ILE A 154 -1.87 -8.63 -16.38
C ILE A 154 -3.40 -8.53 -16.43
N THR A 155 -3.89 -7.72 -17.37
CA THR A 155 -5.34 -7.49 -17.53
C THR A 155 -5.97 -8.34 -18.61
N ASP A 156 -5.16 -9.04 -19.43
CA ASP A 156 -5.62 -9.81 -20.58
C ASP A 156 -6.05 -11.23 -20.21
N GLY A 157 -7.19 -11.66 -20.67
CA GLY A 157 -7.72 -13.01 -20.50
C GLY A 157 -8.56 -13.24 -19.24
N PRO A 158 -9.08 -14.45 -19.03
CA PRO A 158 -9.87 -14.83 -17.86
C PRO A 158 -9.06 -14.67 -16.55
N PHE A 159 -9.73 -14.25 -15.47
CA PHE A 159 -9.10 -13.89 -14.19
C PHE A 159 -8.14 -14.97 -13.64
N LEU A 160 -8.58 -16.22 -13.56
CA LEU A 160 -7.77 -17.31 -13.01
C LEU A 160 -6.62 -17.74 -13.92
N SER A 161 -6.78 -17.66 -15.25
CA SER A 161 -5.73 -18.07 -16.18
C SER A 161 -4.58 -17.08 -16.27
N ARG A 162 -4.78 -15.83 -15.82
CA ARG A 162 -3.74 -14.78 -15.84
C ARG A 162 -2.50 -15.16 -15.03
N ALA A 163 -2.67 -15.83 -13.88
CA ALA A 163 -1.56 -16.24 -13.02
C ALA A 163 -0.66 -17.33 -13.65
N PHE A 164 -1.18 -18.08 -14.64
CA PHE A 164 -0.46 -19.20 -15.25
C PHE A 164 0.18 -18.87 -16.61
N LEU A 165 0.07 -17.62 -17.06
CA LEU A 165 0.73 -17.19 -18.29
C LEU A 165 2.25 -17.13 -18.12
N PRO A 166 3.08 -17.41 -19.15
CA PRO A 166 4.54 -17.28 -19.06
C PRO A 166 5.00 -15.87 -18.64
N ARG A 167 4.23 -14.82 -19.00
CA ARG A 167 4.46 -13.45 -18.59
C ARG A 167 4.16 -13.23 -17.11
N ALA A 168 3.15 -13.93 -16.58
CA ALA A 168 2.79 -13.86 -15.17
C ALA A 168 3.90 -14.44 -14.29
N PHE A 169 4.54 -15.51 -14.71
CA PHE A 169 5.66 -16.09 -13.98
C PHE A 169 6.82 -15.10 -13.83
N THR A 170 7.09 -14.28 -14.83
CA THR A 170 8.07 -13.19 -14.74
C THR A 170 7.59 -12.10 -13.77
N ALA A 171 6.33 -11.65 -13.89
CA ALA A 171 5.77 -10.62 -13.00
C ALA A 171 5.75 -11.10 -11.54
N ILE A 172 5.34 -12.34 -11.29
CA ILE A 172 5.36 -12.98 -9.96
C ILE A 172 6.77 -13.01 -9.40
N SER A 173 7.75 -13.47 -10.19
CA SER A 173 9.15 -13.52 -9.78
C SER A 173 9.68 -12.12 -9.41
N HIS A 174 9.39 -11.11 -10.22
CA HIS A 174 9.81 -9.73 -9.94
C HIS A 174 9.14 -9.16 -8.70
N SER A 175 7.82 -9.32 -8.54
CA SER A 175 7.10 -8.87 -7.35
C SER A 175 7.62 -9.55 -6.09
N PHE A 176 7.80 -10.89 -6.12
CA PHE A 176 8.32 -11.68 -5.00
C PHE A 176 9.68 -11.17 -4.50
N PHE A 177 10.64 -10.98 -5.40
CA PHE A 177 11.98 -10.53 -5.00
C PHE A 177 12.02 -9.05 -4.62
N MET A 178 11.15 -8.23 -5.17
CA MET A 178 11.01 -6.83 -4.74
C MET A 178 10.41 -6.74 -3.33
N ASP A 179 9.38 -7.54 -3.03
CA ASP A 179 8.80 -7.65 -1.68
C ASP A 179 9.84 -8.17 -0.68
N LEU A 180 10.57 -9.24 -1.02
CA LEU A 180 11.63 -9.80 -0.18
C LEU A 180 12.76 -8.78 0.06
N ASN A 181 13.20 -8.06 -1.00
CA ASN A 181 14.23 -7.03 -0.87
C ASN A 181 13.77 -5.82 -0.02
N ALA A 182 12.48 -5.51 -0.03
CA ALA A 182 11.94 -4.46 0.83
C ALA A 182 11.95 -4.84 2.31
N LEU A 183 11.89 -6.15 2.63
CA LEU A 183 11.63 -6.66 3.98
C LEU A 183 12.82 -7.33 4.66
N TYR A 184 13.88 -7.75 3.93
CA TYR A 184 14.94 -8.57 4.51
C TYR A 184 15.64 -7.92 5.72
N LEU A 185 15.80 -6.60 5.70
CA LEU A 185 16.38 -5.86 6.84
C LEU A 185 15.43 -5.83 8.03
N ASP A 186 14.14 -5.56 7.79
CA ASP A 186 13.14 -5.47 8.86
C ASP A 186 12.92 -6.83 9.52
N LEU A 187 12.87 -7.90 8.71
CA LEU A 187 12.81 -9.27 9.22
C LEU A 187 14.06 -9.64 10.03
N GLY A 188 15.25 -9.33 9.49
CA GLY A 188 16.52 -9.58 10.18
C GLY A 188 16.59 -8.85 11.52
N LEU A 189 16.22 -7.56 11.54
CA LEU A 189 16.17 -6.77 12.77
C LEU A 189 15.12 -7.30 13.74
N GLY A 190 13.93 -7.68 13.27
CA GLY A 190 12.88 -8.26 14.11
C GLY A 190 13.32 -9.54 14.82
N PHE A 191 13.93 -10.49 14.10
CA PHE A 191 14.47 -11.70 14.69
C PHE A 191 15.64 -11.43 15.65
N LEU A 192 16.49 -10.45 15.34
CA LEU A 192 17.61 -10.06 16.19
C LEU A 192 17.13 -9.41 17.49
N ILE A 193 16.18 -8.47 17.40
CA ILE A 193 15.59 -7.81 18.58
C ILE A 193 14.86 -8.84 19.45
N ALA A 194 14.00 -9.67 18.86
CA ALA A 194 13.29 -10.71 19.60
C ALA A 194 14.25 -11.68 20.28
N GLY A 195 15.31 -12.12 19.59
CA GLY A 195 16.34 -12.98 20.14
C GLY A 195 17.13 -12.33 21.28
N ALA A 196 17.50 -11.06 21.12
CA ALA A 196 18.21 -10.29 22.14
C ALA A 196 17.36 -10.08 23.40
N LEU A 197 16.10 -9.69 23.24
CA LEU A 197 15.16 -9.49 24.34
C LEU A 197 14.89 -10.81 25.08
N ALA A 198 14.72 -11.91 24.36
CA ALA A 198 14.52 -13.23 24.96
C ALA A 198 15.74 -13.72 25.75
N ALA A 199 16.96 -13.34 25.30
CA ALA A 199 18.21 -13.79 25.94
C ALA A 199 18.64 -12.92 27.13
N TRP A 200 18.39 -11.60 27.06
CA TRP A 200 19.01 -10.65 27.98
C TRP A 200 18.03 -10.01 28.98
N VAL A 201 16.73 -9.96 28.65
CA VAL A 201 15.77 -9.34 29.56
C VAL A 201 15.24 -10.40 30.53
N PRO A 202 15.49 -10.22 31.85
CA PRO A 202 14.98 -11.15 32.85
C PRO A 202 13.46 -11.18 32.89
N ASN A 203 12.87 -12.33 33.16
CA ASN A 203 11.41 -12.48 33.27
C ASN A 203 10.78 -11.57 34.31
N SER A 204 11.50 -11.23 35.38
CA SER A 204 11.04 -10.31 36.42
C SER A 204 10.74 -8.91 35.89
N TRP A 205 11.47 -8.44 34.87
CA TRP A 205 11.20 -7.14 34.22
C TRP A 205 9.92 -7.17 33.44
N TRP A 206 9.67 -8.25 32.69
CA TRP A 206 8.42 -8.45 31.96
C TRP A 206 7.23 -8.55 32.91
N GLN A 207 7.36 -9.31 33.99
CA GLN A 207 6.33 -9.46 35.00
C GLN A 207 5.96 -8.12 35.66
N ALA A 208 6.98 -7.30 35.99
CA ALA A 208 6.75 -5.96 36.54
C ALA A 208 6.09 -5.03 35.51
N LEU A 209 6.50 -5.07 34.24
CA LEU A 209 5.95 -4.24 33.17
C LEU A 209 4.48 -4.58 32.90
N PHE A 210 4.14 -5.87 32.90
CA PHE A 210 2.79 -6.35 32.61
C PHE A 210 1.90 -6.51 33.84
N LEU A 211 2.41 -6.17 35.02
CA LEU A 211 1.67 -6.24 36.27
C LEU A 211 1.06 -7.64 36.52
N THR A 212 1.86 -8.69 36.28
CA THR A 212 1.39 -10.07 36.32
C THR A 212 0.84 -10.49 37.68
N ASP A 213 1.26 -9.83 38.76
CA ASP A 213 0.72 -10.05 40.13
C ASP A 213 -0.73 -9.60 40.30
N GLN A 214 -1.25 -8.81 39.33
CA GLN A 214 -2.62 -8.25 39.35
C GLN A 214 -3.35 -8.60 38.05
N PRO A 215 -3.94 -9.80 37.93
CA PRO A 215 -4.49 -10.30 36.67
C PRO A 215 -5.52 -9.37 36.03
N THR A 216 -6.42 -8.79 36.83
CA THR A 216 -7.44 -7.87 36.33
C THR A 216 -6.81 -6.59 35.76
N LEU A 217 -5.78 -6.06 36.39
CA LEU A 217 -5.09 -4.86 35.92
C LEU A 217 -4.26 -5.17 34.67
N ASN A 218 -3.64 -6.34 34.59
CA ASN A 218 -2.92 -6.83 33.41
C ASN A 218 -3.82 -6.84 32.16
N GLU A 219 -5.06 -7.31 32.27
CA GLU A 219 -6.01 -7.36 31.16
C GLU A 219 -6.37 -5.98 30.61
N PHE A 220 -6.40 -4.95 31.44
CA PHE A 220 -6.62 -3.57 31.00
C PHE A 220 -5.33 -2.90 30.53
N TRP A 221 -4.22 -3.13 31.22
CA TRP A 221 -2.94 -2.49 30.97
C TRP A 221 -2.25 -2.98 29.72
N SER A 222 -2.24 -4.29 29.51
CA SER A 222 -1.53 -4.91 28.40
C SER A 222 -2.01 -4.44 27.02
N PRO A 223 -3.33 -4.33 26.72
CA PRO A 223 -3.79 -3.77 25.46
C PRO A 223 -3.39 -2.31 25.23
N LEU A 224 -3.13 -1.55 26.29
CA LEU A 224 -2.65 -0.17 26.18
C LEU A 224 -1.14 -0.12 25.94
N ILE A 225 -0.36 -0.90 26.67
CA ILE A 225 1.10 -0.88 26.55
C ILE A 225 1.62 -1.62 25.30
N GLY A 226 0.87 -2.63 24.80
CA GLY A 226 1.22 -3.41 23.62
C GLY A 226 1.57 -2.56 22.40
N PRO A 227 0.70 -1.66 21.95
CA PRO A 227 1.00 -0.76 20.84
C PRO A 227 2.21 0.14 21.07
N VAL A 228 2.46 0.57 22.32
CA VAL A 228 3.64 1.38 22.66
C VAL A 228 4.93 0.57 22.48
N ILE A 229 4.93 -0.69 22.92
CA ILE A 229 6.08 -1.59 22.71
C ILE A 229 6.33 -1.79 21.22
N SER A 230 5.27 -2.04 20.42
CA SER A 230 5.38 -2.17 18.98
C SER A 230 5.96 -0.91 18.31
N MET A 231 5.49 0.28 18.70
CA MET A 231 6.02 1.57 18.21
C MET A 231 7.53 1.71 18.44
N LEU A 232 8.04 1.17 19.54
CA LEU A 232 9.45 1.25 19.93
C LEU A 232 10.29 0.12 19.35
N SER A 233 9.68 -0.97 18.91
CA SER A 233 10.39 -2.14 18.34
C SER A 233 10.86 -1.90 16.91
N PHE A 234 10.25 -0.97 16.18
CA PHE A 234 10.52 -0.66 14.76
C PHE A 234 10.41 -1.86 13.81
N VAL A 235 9.64 -2.86 14.15
CA VAL A 235 9.53 -4.13 13.41
C VAL A 235 8.21 -4.17 12.63
N CYS A 236 8.21 -4.81 11.46
CA CYS A 236 7.00 -5.01 10.65
C CYS A 236 6.11 -6.13 11.23
N SER A 237 4.86 -6.26 10.72
CA SER A 237 3.83 -7.19 11.22
C SER A 237 4.33 -8.63 11.41
N VAL A 238 4.97 -9.21 10.40
CA VAL A 238 5.50 -10.59 10.50
C VAL A 238 6.67 -10.69 11.46
N GLY A 239 7.55 -9.69 11.49
CA GLY A 239 8.66 -9.60 12.43
C GLY A 239 8.23 -9.40 13.89
N ASN A 240 7.03 -8.85 14.12
CA ASN A 240 6.45 -8.70 15.45
C ASN A 240 6.01 -10.03 16.06
N VAL A 241 5.71 -11.07 15.28
CA VAL A 241 5.22 -12.36 15.84
C VAL A 241 6.24 -13.06 16.74
N PRO A 242 7.54 -13.18 16.38
CA PRO A 242 8.55 -13.69 17.31
C PRO A 242 8.66 -12.87 18.60
N LEU A 243 8.57 -11.55 18.50
CA LEU A 243 8.59 -10.67 19.66
C LEU A 243 7.30 -10.83 20.50
N ALA A 244 6.14 -10.97 19.85
CA ALA A 244 4.87 -11.29 20.53
C ALA A 244 4.97 -12.58 21.36
N ALA A 245 5.66 -13.61 20.85
CA ALA A 245 5.90 -14.85 21.60
C ALA A 245 6.79 -14.61 22.83
N VAL A 246 7.81 -13.75 22.72
CA VAL A 246 8.64 -13.35 23.89
C VAL A 246 7.80 -12.60 24.92
N LEU A 247 7.00 -11.64 24.49
CA LEU A 247 6.13 -10.87 25.39
C LEU A 247 5.07 -11.77 26.03
N TRP A 248 4.51 -12.73 25.29
CA TRP A 248 3.57 -13.72 25.79
C TRP A 248 4.20 -14.54 26.91
N ASN A 249 5.40 -15.07 26.70
CA ASN A 249 6.16 -15.78 27.76
C ASN A 249 6.52 -14.86 28.94
N GLY A 250 6.63 -13.55 28.72
CA GLY A 250 6.84 -12.53 29.74
C GLY A 250 5.59 -12.18 30.54
N GLY A 251 4.40 -12.71 30.18
CA GLY A 251 3.17 -12.54 30.94
C GLY A 251 2.26 -11.40 30.48
N ILE A 252 2.44 -10.84 29.27
CA ILE A 252 1.47 -9.93 28.67
C ILE A 252 0.11 -10.63 28.51
N SER A 253 -1.01 -9.93 28.68
CA SER A 253 -2.33 -10.55 28.48
C SER A 253 -2.58 -10.91 27.01
N PHE A 254 -3.52 -11.83 26.78
CA PHE A 254 -3.88 -12.25 25.42
C PHE A 254 -4.31 -11.07 24.54
N GLY A 255 -5.17 -10.18 25.05
CA GLY A 255 -5.56 -8.96 24.38
C GLY A 255 -4.40 -8.00 24.14
N GLY A 256 -3.40 -8.00 25.04
CA GLY A 256 -2.18 -7.23 24.91
C GLY A 256 -1.31 -7.69 23.74
N VAL A 257 -1.16 -9.00 23.53
CA VAL A 257 -0.47 -9.55 22.35
C VAL A 257 -1.16 -9.12 21.06
N ILE A 258 -2.49 -9.22 21.01
CA ILE A 258 -3.24 -8.84 19.81
C ILE A 258 -3.09 -7.33 19.50
N SER A 259 -3.22 -6.47 20.51
CA SER A 259 -3.02 -5.02 20.30
C SER A 259 -1.57 -4.68 19.90
N PHE A 260 -0.57 -5.41 20.40
CA PHE A 260 0.83 -5.28 20.02
C PHE A 260 1.05 -5.61 18.54
N ILE A 261 0.46 -6.72 18.05
CA ILE A 261 0.62 -7.15 16.65
C ILE A 261 -0.01 -6.12 15.70
N PHE A 262 -1.20 -5.59 16.04
CA PHE A 262 -1.89 -4.59 15.22
C PHE A 262 -1.11 -3.28 15.03
N ALA A 263 -0.15 -2.98 15.88
CA ALA A 263 0.47 -1.65 15.96
C ALA A 263 1.67 -1.44 14.99
N ASP A 264 1.86 -2.32 14.04
CA ASP A 264 2.91 -2.27 13.02
C ASP A 264 2.84 -1.05 12.09
N LEU A 265 1.64 -0.47 11.93
CA LEU A 265 1.39 0.71 11.08
C LEU A 265 1.49 2.05 11.83
N ILE A 266 1.74 2.05 13.13
CA ILE A 266 1.96 3.28 13.92
C ILE A 266 3.38 3.41 14.46
N ILE A 267 4.33 2.61 13.97
CA ILE A 267 5.75 2.72 14.32
C ILE A 267 6.33 4.06 13.84
N LEU A 268 7.33 4.59 14.57
CA LEU A 268 7.86 5.93 14.33
C LEU A 268 8.30 6.20 12.87
N PRO A 269 8.96 5.27 12.15
CA PRO A 269 9.27 5.48 10.74
C PRO A 269 8.03 5.66 9.87
N ILE A 270 6.96 4.86 10.08
CA ILE A 270 5.71 4.95 9.33
C ILE A 270 4.98 6.26 9.63
N LEU A 271 4.95 6.70 10.88
CA LEU A 271 4.40 8.02 11.25
C LEU A 271 5.11 9.16 10.53
N ASN A 272 6.43 9.07 10.35
CA ASN A 272 7.18 10.03 9.56
C ASN A 272 6.80 9.98 8.05
N ILE A 273 6.48 8.78 7.52
CA ILE A 273 5.97 8.61 6.15
C ILE A 273 4.57 9.23 6.04
N TYR A 274 3.65 8.97 6.98
CA TYR A 274 2.34 9.62 7.00
C TYR A 274 2.46 11.15 7.04
N ARG A 275 3.40 11.68 7.85
CA ARG A 275 3.67 13.11 7.88
C ARG A 275 4.07 13.66 6.51
N LYS A 276 4.89 12.94 5.78
CA LYS A 276 5.33 13.32 4.42
C LYS A 276 4.19 13.19 3.41
N TYR A 277 3.37 12.13 3.50
CA TYR A 277 2.33 11.80 2.51
C TYR A 277 1.05 12.60 2.70
N TYR A 278 0.62 12.80 3.94
CA TYR A 278 -0.68 13.35 4.29
C TYR A 278 -0.60 14.63 5.13
N GLY A 279 0.62 15.00 5.57
CA GLY A 279 0.85 16.16 6.45
C GLY A 279 0.85 15.81 7.94
N GLY A 280 1.51 16.66 8.75
CA GLY A 280 1.72 16.37 10.18
C GLY A 280 0.45 16.24 11.00
N ARG A 281 -0.58 17.06 10.71
CA ARG A 281 -1.90 16.99 11.41
C ARG A 281 -2.61 15.67 11.14
N MET A 282 -2.57 15.19 9.89
CA MET A 282 -3.18 13.91 9.53
C MET A 282 -2.38 12.74 10.11
N SER A 283 -1.05 12.80 10.15
CA SER A 283 -0.21 11.78 10.79
C SER A 283 -0.52 11.63 12.28
N LEU A 284 -0.66 12.75 13.00
CA LEU A 284 -1.02 12.73 14.43
C LEU A 284 -2.45 12.20 14.65
N TYR A 285 -3.38 12.58 13.77
CA TYR A 285 -4.75 12.07 13.80
C TYR A 285 -4.79 10.56 13.58
N LEU A 286 -4.07 10.04 12.58
CA LEU A 286 -3.95 8.60 12.32
C LEU A 286 -3.34 7.87 13.52
N LEU A 287 -2.27 8.42 14.13
CA LEU A 287 -1.69 7.85 15.35
C LEU A 287 -2.73 7.72 16.45
N ALA A 288 -3.44 8.81 16.78
CA ALA A 288 -4.38 8.81 17.90
C ALA A 288 -5.56 7.85 17.67
N VAL A 289 -6.14 7.87 16.46
CA VAL A 289 -7.30 7.04 16.13
C VAL A 289 -6.90 5.56 16.01
N SER A 290 -5.78 5.27 15.36
CA SER A 290 -5.31 3.89 15.20
C SER A 290 -4.88 3.29 16.54
N TYR A 291 -4.13 4.03 17.36
CA TYR A 291 -3.76 3.58 18.70
C TYR A 291 -5.00 3.23 19.55
N GLY A 292 -5.99 4.13 19.55
CA GLY A 292 -7.23 3.89 20.30
C GLY A 292 -8.01 2.67 19.77
N ALA A 293 -8.09 2.52 18.44
CA ALA A 293 -8.78 1.38 17.82
C ALA A 293 -8.08 0.04 18.11
N MET A 294 -6.73 0.02 18.05
CA MET A 294 -5.92 -1.18 18.33
C MET A 294 -6.03 -1.61 19.80
N ALA A 295 -5.88 -0.67 20.73
CA ALA A 295 -6.01 -0.94 22.16
C ALA A 295 -7.41 -1.44 22.52
N LEU A 296 -8.44 -0.78 21.97
CA LEU A 296 -9.83 -1.19 22.19
C LEU A 296 -10.15 -2.55 21.56
N ALA A 297 -9.68 -2.81 20.34
CA ALA A 297 -9.86 -4.11 19.69
C ALA A 297 -9.17 -5.23 20.49
N GLY A 298 -7.92 -5.01 20.92
CA GLY A 298 -7.20 -5.97 21.76
C GLY A 298 -7.93 -6.25 23.08
N PHE A 299 -8.44 -5.21 23.74
CA PHE A 299 -9.22 -5.34 24.96
C PHE A 299 -10.52 -6.13 24.74
N LEU A 300 -11.30 -5.79 23.72
CA LEU A 300 -12.58 -6.45 23.43
C LEU A 300 -12.37 -7.92 23.01
N ILE A 301 -11.38 -8.20 22.18
CA ILE A 301 -11.04 -9.58 21.76
C ILE A 301 -10.50 -10.38 22.95
N GLY A 302 -9.61 -9.80 23.75
CA GLY A 302 -9.11 -10.45 24.96
C GLY A 302 -10.23 -10.85 25.89
N GLY A 303 -11.12 -9.91 26.21
CA GLY A 303 -12.30 -10.16 27.03
C GLY A 303 -13.27 -11.19 26.43
N ALA A 304 -13.54 -11.11 25.12
CA ALA A 304 -14.40 -12.08 24.43
C ALA A 304 -13.84 -13.51 24.49
N PHE A 305 -12.53 -13.69 24.23
CA PHE A 305 -11.89 -15.00 24.30
C PHE A 305 -11.84 -15.56 25.72
N GLN A 306 -11.67 -14.70 26.74
CA GLN A 306 -11.76 -15.12 28.14
C GLN A 306 -13.18 -15.57 28.52
N LEU A 307 -14.20 -14.79 28.16
CA LEU A 307 -15.59 -15.12 28.41
C LEU A 307 -16.03 -16.43 27.75
N LEU A 308 -15.48 -16.72 26.57
CA LEU A 308 -15.72 -17.96 25.83
C LEU A 308 -14.86 -19.13 26.31
N GLY A 309 -13.92 -18.91 27.23
CA GLY A 309 -12.98 -19.95 27.69
C GLY A 309 -11.97 -20.39 26.62
N LEU A 310 -11.74 -19.56 25.60
CA LEU A 310 -10.84 -19.82 24.46
C LEU A 310 -9.45 -19.20 24.64
N ALA A 311 -9.28 -18.30 25.61
CA ALA A 311 -7.99 -17.67 25.85
C ALA A 311 -6.95 -18.70 26.30
N PRO A 312 -5.76 -18.77 25.68
CA PRO A 312 -4.72 -19.69 26.10
C PRO A 312 -4.19 -19.29 27.48
N THR A 313 -3.96 -20.28 28.33
CA THR A 313 -3.47 -20.07 29.70
C THR A 313 -2.00 -20.42 29.87
N ASN A 314 -1.40 -21.06 28.84
CA ASN A 314 -0.01 -21.50 28.91
C ASN A 314 0.91 -20.42 28.30
N HIS A 315 1.73 -19.78 29.15
CA HIS A 315 2.72 -18.79 28.78
C HIS A 315 4.10 -19.40 28.45
N ASN A 316 4.19 -20.69 28.19
CA ASN A 316 5.42 -21.39 27.84
C ASN A 316 5.42 -21.81 26.36
N VAL A 317 5.48 -20.84 25.46
CA VAL A 317 5.63 -21.12 24.04
C VAL A 317 7.10 -21.35 23.72
N THR A 318 7.40 -22.43 23.02
CA THR A 318 8.77 -22.75 22.59
C THR A 318 9.16 -21.83 21.44
N ILE A 319 9.88 -20.76 21.76
CA ILE A 319 10.32 -19.76 20.77
C ILE A 319 11.52 -20.28 19.95
N PHE A 320 12.30 -21.20 20.53
CA PHE A 320 13.52 -21.72 19.92
C PHE A 320 13.52 -23.26 19.91
N GLU A 321 13.48 -23.86 18.73
CA GLU A 321 13.95 -25.22 18.57
C GLU A 321 15.48 -25.18 18.47
N SER A 322 16.16 -25.90 19.34
CA SER A 322 17.63 -25.91 19.43
C SER A 322 18.31 -26.57 18.22
N ARG A 323 17.58 -27.36 17.43
CA ARG A 323 18.12 -28.07 16.24
C ARG A 323 17.01 -28.22 15.17
N PRO A 324 17.35 -28.12 13.87
CA PRO A 324 16.44 -28.52 12.79
C PRO A 324 16.15 -30.03 12.92
N THR A 325 14.88 -30.39 12.98
CA THR A 325 14.43 -31.78 13.01
C THR A 325 13.78 -32.12 11.66
N TRP A 326 13.89 -33.40 11.25
CA TRP A 326 13.22 -33.89 10.04
C TRP A 326 11.71 -34.03 10.30
N ASN A 327 10.99 -32.93 10.16
CA ASN A 327 9.55 -32.83 10.31
C ASN A 327 8.93 -32.22 9.04
N TYR A 328 7.60 -32.06 9.00
CA TYR A 328 6.90 -31.49 7.86
C TYR A 328 7.40 -30.07 7.50
N THR A 329 7.80 -29.27 8.50
CA THR A 329 8.35 -27.91 8.30
C THR A 329 9.62 -27.96 7.46
N THR A 330 10.56 -28.84 7.78
CA THR A 330 11.82 -29.00 7.04
C THR A 330 11.58 -29.42 5.58
N PHE A 331 10.63 -30.33 5.32
CA PHE A 331 10.30 -30.70 3.94
C PHE A 331 9.69 -29.56 3.17
N LEU A 332 8.81 -28.78 3.80
CA LEU A 332 8.22 -27.57 3.19
C LEU A 332 9.28 -26.49 2.97
N ASP A 333 10.18 -26.25 3.91
CA ASP A 333 11.30 -25.30 3.75
C ASP A 333 12.16 -25.65 2.54
N ILE A 334 12.52 -26.93 2.38
CA ILE A 334 13.29 -27.41 1.22
C ILE A 334 12.51 -27.16 -0.08
N ALA A 335 11.22 -27.52 -0.10
CA ALA A 335 10.38 -27.32 -1.29
C ALA A 335 10.27 -25.85 -1.66
N PHE A 336 10.04 -24.96 -0.69
CA PHE A 336 9.96 -23.53 -0.93
C PHE A 336 11.32 -22.89 -1.27
N LEU A 337 12.44 -23.38 -0.71
CA LEU A 337 13.78 -22.96 -1.11
C LEU A 337 14.06 -23.31 -2.58
N LEU A 338 13.67 -24.50 -3.04
CA LEU A 338 13.78 -24.89 -4.45
C LEU A 338 12.91 -23.98 -5.34
N LEU A 339 11.68 -23.70 -4.93
CA LEU A 339 10.80 -22.78 -5.64
C LEU A 339 11.40 -21.38 -5.69
N MET A 340 11.94 -20.87 -4.58
CA MET A 340 12.64 -19.58 -4.54
C MET A 340 13.86 -19.56 -5.46
N ALA A 341 14.61 -20.66 -5.55
CA ALA A 341 15.73 -20.77 -6.48
C ALA A 341 15.28 -20.67 -7.95
N VAL A 342 14.15 -21.30 -8.31
CA VAL A 342 13.55 -21.20 -9.65
C VAL A 342 13.09 -19.75 -9.94
N LEU A 343 12.42 -19.12 -8.98
CA LEU A 343 12.03 -17.72 -9.09
C LEU A 343 13.24 -16.78 -9.19
N ALA A 344 14.30 -17.04 -8.41
CA ALA A 344 15.55 -16.27 -8.45
C ALA A 344 16.23 -16.39 -9.81
N TRP A 345 16.32 -17.59 -10.35
CA TRP A 345 16.84 -17.80 -11.70
C TRP A 345 16.05 -17.01 -12.74
N ARG A 346 14.70 -17.04 -12.66
CA ARG A 346 13.85 -16.26 -13.56
C ARG A 346 14.07 -14.77 -13.37
N PHE A 347 14.11 -14.28 -12.14
CA PHE A 347 14.35 -12.88 -11.79
C PHE A 347 15.67 -12.36 -12.38
N VAL A 348 16.77 -13.13 -12.20
CA VAL A 348 18.10 -12.74 -12.72
C VAL A 348 18.13 -12.72 -14.24
N THR A 349 17.57 -13.75 -14.90
CA THR A 349 17.58 -13.86 -16.35
C THR A 349 16.67 -12.86 -17.06
N THR A 350 15.70 -12.26 -16.36
CA THR A 350 14.76 -11.28 -16.93
C THR A 350 15.05 -9.84 -16.53
N GLY A 351 16.28 -9.55 -16.04
CA GLY A 351 16.70 -8.18 -15.74
C GLY A 351 16.36 -7.68 -14.33
N GLY A 352 15.98 -8.56 -13.42
CA GLY A 352 15.60 -8.20 -12.04
C GLY A 352 16.73 -7.56 -11.24
N ILE A 353 17.99 -7.94 -11.47
CA ILE A 353 19.15 -7.32 -10.81
C ILE A 353 19.30 -5.85 -11.25
N GLU A 354 19.10 -5.56 -12.53
CA GLU A 354 19.14 -4.18 -13.03
C GLU A 354 18.03 -3.34 -12.40
N MET A 355 16.85 -3.93 -12.27
CA MET A 355 15.70 -3.34 -11.62
C MET A 355 15.98 -3.03 -10.13
N LEU A 356 16.60 -3.94 -9.37
CA LEU A 356 17.03 -3.69 -7.99
C LEU A 356 18.08 -2.56 -7.91
N ARG A 357 19.05 -2.54 -8.84
CA ARG A 357 20.06 -1.48 -8.89
C ARG A 357 19.42 -0.13 -9.23
N ALA A 358 18.48 -0.08 -10.17
CA ALA A 358 17.74 1.13 -10.50
C ALA A 358 16.92 1.62 -9.29
N HIS A 359 16.31 0.70 -8.56
CA HIS A 359 15.54 0.97 -7.34
C HIS A 359 16.42 1.51 -6.19
N ALA A 360 17.63 1.00 -6.03
CA ALA A 360 18.58 1.45 -5.01
C ALA A 360 19.20 2.83 -5.30
N ARG A 361 19.17 3.31 -6.55
CA ARG A 361 19.66 4.63 -6.91
C ARG A 361 18.66 5.70 -6.47
N ARG A 362 19.05 6.54 -5.49
CA ARG A 362 18.24 7.69 -5.09
C ARG A 362 18.25 8.74 -6.19
N PRO A 363 17.09 9.26 -6.62
CA PRO A 363 17.04 10.40 -7.52
C PRO A 363 17.78 11.59 -6.90
N GLN A 364 18.58 12.30 -7.71
CA GLN A 364 19.24 13.51 -7.23
C GLN A 364 18.23 14.65 -7.06
N PRO A 365 18.47 15.62 -6.16
CA PRO A 365 17.64 16.81 -6.07
C PRO A 365 17.55 17.52 -7.42
N GLY A 366 16.34 17.70 -7.96
CA GLY A 366 16.13 18.27 -9.30
C GLY A 366 16.09 17.27 -10.45
N ALA A 367 16.17 15.95 -10.19
CA ALA A 367 16.08 14.92 -11.21
C ALA A 367 14.72 14.96 -11.94
N GLN A 368 14.77 14.89 -13.27
CA GLN A 368 13.58 14.70 -14.09
C GLN A 368 13.16 13.24 -14.05
N LEU A 369 12.14 12.94 -13.25
CA LEU A 369 11.60 11.60 -13.14
C LEU A 369 10.69 11.29 -14.32
N VAL A 370 10.96 10.15 -14.98
CA VAL A 370 10.15 9.56 -16.03
C VAL A 370 9.67 8.19 -15.57
N ARG A 371 8.56 7.74 -16.11
CA ARG A 371 7.96 6.47 -15.74
C ARG A 371 8.30 5.40 -16.76
N ASP A 372 8.75 4.23 -16.29
CA ASP A 372 8.87 3.04 -17.14
C ASP A 372 7.48 2.55 -17.55
N PRO A 373 7.14 2.55 -18.86
CA PRO A 373 5.77 2.20 -19.31
C PRO A 373 5.41 0.73 -19.08
N VAL A 374 6.41 -0.13 -18.88
CA VAL A 374 6.20 -1.57 -18.71
C VAL A 374 5.88 -1.91 -17.26
N CYS A 375 6.70 -1.47 -16.32
CA CYS A 375 6.54 -1.81 -14.90
C CYS A 375 5.98 -0.66 -14.05
N GLY A 376 5.93 0.57 -14.58
CA GLY A 376 5.41 1.73 -13.88
C GLY A 376 6.38 2.36 -12.87
N MET A 377 7.64 1.89 -12.78
CA MET A 377 8.66 2.43 -11.89
C MET A 377 9.07 3.84 -12.32
N SER A 378 9.20 4.74 -11.36
CA SER A 378 9.77 6.08 -11.59
C SER A 378 11.29 6.01 -11.59
N ILE A 379 11.91 6.46 -12.67
CA ILE A 379 13.37 6.48 -12.88
C ILE A 379 13.82 7.89 -13.23
N ASP A 380 15.04 8.21 -12.85
CA ASP A 380 15.64 9.48 -13.27
C ASP A 380 16.07 9.40 -14.75
N ARG A 381 15.52 10.32 -15.57
CA ARG A 381 15.78 10.42 -17.00
C ARG A 381 17.27 10.50 -17.32
N ALA A 382 18.05 11.23 -16.51
CA ALA A 382 19.48 11.42 -16.73
C ALA A 382 20.29 10.14 -16.48
N SER A 383 19.84 9.30 -15.55
CA SER A 383 20.51 8.04 -15.18
C SER A 383 19.95 6.81 -15.90
N ALA A 384 18.87 6.95 -16.69
CA ALA A 384 18.25 5.85 -17.42
C ALA A 384 19.15 5.36 -18.56
N THR A 385 19.69 4.15 -18.42
CA THR A 385 20.60 3.51 -19.41
C THR A 385 19.85 2.84 -20.55
N GLN A 386 18.58 2.48 -20.32
CA GLN A 386 17.72 1.79 -21.28
C GLN A 386 16.67 2.74 -21.84
N ARG A 387 16.62 2.89 -23.16
CA ARG A 387 15.66 3.73 -23.88
C ARG A 387 15.26 3.11 -25.21
N ALA A 388 14.04 3.40 -25.66
CA ALA A 388 13.56 3.07 -27.00
C ALA A 388 12.72 4.23 -27.55
N GLU A 389 12.63 4.33 -28.87
CA GLU A 389 11.81 5.33 -29.57
C GLU A 389 10.61 4.64 -30.21
N PHE A 390 9.43 5.22 -30.03
CA PHE A 390 8.20 4.75 -30.66
C PHE A 390 7.22 5.91 -30.86
N GLY A 391 6.65 6.04 -32.05
CA GLY A 391 5.69 7.09 -32.37
C GLY A 391 6.22 8.52 -32.22
N GLY A 392 7.54 8.73 -32.40
CA GLY A 392 8.20 10.04 -32.24
C GLY A 392 8.49 10.42 -30.79
N ALA A 393 8.19 9.55 -29.80
CA ALA A 393 8.50 9.76 -28.40
C ALA A 393 9.61 8.82 -27.91
N THR A 394 10.44 9.30 -26.97
CA THR A 394 11.49 8.50 -26.32
C THR A 394 10.97 7.97 -24.98
N TYR A 395 11.03 6.66 -24.83
CA TYR A 395 10.63 5.93 -23.63
C TYR A 395 11.87 5.46 -22.87
N TYR A 396 11.80 5.51 -21.54
CA TYR A 396 12.90 5.16 -20.65
C TYR A 396 12.52 3.97 -19.79
N PHE A 397 13.48 3.05 -19.56
CA PHE A 397 13.22 1.77 -18.86
C PHE A 397 14.20 1.57 -17.71
N CYS A 398 13.73 0.93 -16.66
CA CYS A 398 14.51 0.59 -15.48
C CYS A 398 15.51 -0.56 -15.74
N SER A 399 15.21 -1.40 -16.75
CA SER A 399 16.02 -2.59 -17.09
C SER A 399 15.92 -2.93 -18.59
N ALA A 400 16.89 -3.72 -19.06
CA ALA A 400 16.87 -4.27 -20.40
C ALA A 400 15.65 -5.18 -20.65
N GLY A 401 15.16 -5.87 -19.60
CA GLY A 401 13.94 -6.70 -19.66
C GLY A 401 12.69 -5.88 -19.95
N CYS A 402 12.52 -4.71 -19.30
CA CYS A 402 11.42 -3.79 -19.58
C CYS A 402 11.50 -3.23 -20.99
N ARG A 403 12.70 -2.84 -21.43
CA ARG A 403 12.92 -2.38 -22.80
C ARG A 403 12.53 -3.46 -23.82
N SER A 404 13.02 -4.68 -23.68
CA SER A 404 12.69 -5.80 -24.58
C SER A 404 11.19 -6.12 -24.59
N ALA A 405 10.53 -6.05 -23.44
CA ALA A 405 9.08 -6.22 -23.36
C ALA A 405 8.32 -5.12 -24.09
N PHE A 406 8.79 -3.87 -24.01
CA PHE A 406 8.25 -2.75 -24.77
C PHE A 406 8.46 -2.93 -26.27
N GLU A 407 9.67 -3.25 -26.70
CA GLU A 407 10.02 -3.46 -28.12
C GLU A 407 9.20 -4.62 -28.74
N GLY A 408 8.82 -5.61 -27.93
CA GLY A 408 7.96 -6.73 -28.37
C GLY A 408 6.50 -6.34 -28.64
N ASP A 409 5.98 -5.30 -27.98
CA ASP A 409 4.61 -4.79 -28.18
C ASP A 409 4.51 -3.31 -27.75
N PRO A 410 5.09 -2.39 -28.54
CA PRO A 410 5.16 -0.98 -28.15
C PRO A 410 3.82 -0.29 -28.00
N SER A 411 2.86 -0.66 -28.87
CA SER A 411 1.52 -0.06 -28.88
C SER A 411 0.77 -0.27 -27.58
N ARG A 412 0.91 -1.43 -26.98
CA ARG A 412 0.29 -1.79 -25.70
C ARG A 412 0.77 -0.90 -24.53
N TYR A 413 2.06 -0.61 -24.49
CA TYR A 413 2.68 0.12 -23.38
C TYR A 413 2.65 1.64 -23.60
N ALA A 414 2.75 2.12 -24.84
CA ALA A 414 2.67 3.53 -25.17
C ALA A 414 1.30 4.14 -24.87
N VAL A 415 0.21 3.42 -25.13
CA VAL A 415 -1.16 3.83 -24.74
C VAL A 415 -1.32 3.93 -23.22
N ARG A 416 -0.65 3.04 -22.48
CA ARG A 416 -0.67 3.04 -21.02
C ARG A 416 -0.02 4.30 -20.43
N GLU A 417 1.04 4.81 -21.05
CA GLU A 417 1.73 6.04 -20.63
C GLU A 417 0.94 7.30 -21.01
N ALA A 418 0.40 7.38 -22.21
CA ALA A 418 -0.44 8.49 -22.64
C ALA A 418 -1.66 8.68 -21.72
N ALA A 419 -2.26 7.58 -21.25
CA ALA A 419 -3.35 7.60 -20.27
C ALA A 419 -2.90 8.02 -18.86
N LEU A 420 -1.60 7.92 -18.54
CA LEU A 420 -1.01 8.32 -17.25
C LEU A 420 -0.54 9.77 -17.27
N VAL A 421 0.05 10.23 -18.38
CA VAL A 421 0.52 11.62 -18.57
C VAL A 421 -0.65 12.60 -18.61
N GLY A 422 -1.79 12.21 -19.15
CA GLY A 422 -3.02 13.02 -19.11
C GLY A 422 -3.57 13.33 -17.71
N GLN A 423 -3.05 12.65 -16.67
CA GLN A 423 -3.44 12.88 -15.26
C GLN A 423 -2.41 13.68 -14.43
N THR A 424 -1.19 13.88 -14.94
CA THR A 424 -0.10 14.53 -14.17
C THR A 424 0.16 15.98 -14.54
N THR A 425 -0.51 16.55 -15.54
CA THR A 425 -0.31 17.94 -16.00
C THR A 425 -1.14 18.98 -15.27
N HIS A 426 -1.67 18.69 -14.10
CA HIS A 426 -2.32 19.71 -13.26
C HIS A 426 -1.52 19.95 -11.96
N GLY A 427 -0.51 20.83 -12.03
CA GLY A 427 0.17 21.33 -10.84
C GLY A 427 1.53 21.92 -11.10
N GLY A 428 1.60 23.08 -11.73
CA GLY A 428 2.86 23.80 -11.88
C GLY A 428 2.70 25.15 -12.57
N ASN A 429 1.97 26.08 -11.95
CA ASN A 429 2.05 27.50 -12.30
C ASN A 429 3.37 28.06 -11.77
N GLN A 430 4.37 28.23 -12.64
CA GLN A 430 5.42 29.22 -12.42
C GLN A 430 5.30 30.25 -13.53
N ALA A 431 5.00 31.47 -13.10
CA ALA A 431 5.01 32.65 -13.90
C ALA A 431 6.39 32.87 -14.53
N PHE A 432 6.44 32.94 -15.86
CA PHE A 432 7.52 33.57 -16.59
C PHE A 432 6.91 34.67 -17.45
N CYS A 433 7.20 35.92 -17.07
CA CYS A 433 7.02 37.07 -17.93
C CYS A 433 8.06 37.03 -19.05
N GLY A 434 7.63 37.11 -20.29
CA GLY A 434 8.50 37.31 -21.47
C GLY A 434 7.71 37.29 -22.76
N GLN A 435 7.50 38.44 -23.25
CA GLN A 435 7.06 38.95 -24.57
C GLN A 435 7.03 37.96 -25.76
N GLY A 436 5.90 38.00 -26.51
CA GLY A 436 5.89 38.18 -27.97
C GLY A 436 5.70 36.90 -28.79
N ASP A 437 4.56 36.86 -29.46
CA ASP A 437 4.30 36.32 -30.79
C ASP A 437 4.02 34.83 -31.00
N ASP A 438 2.90 34.63 -31.67
CA ASP A 438 2.38 33.49 -32.41
C ASP A 438 1.57 32.43 -31.66
N MET A 439 0.25 32.67 -31.71
CA MET A 439 -0.86 31.77 -31.42
C MET A 439 -0.84 30.57 -32.36
N GLU A 440 -0.35 29.43 -31.88
CA GLU A 440 -0.70 28.12 -32.42
C GLU A 440 -1.53 27.35 -31.38
N SER A 441 -2.81 27.11 -31.73
CA SER A 441 -3.90 26.64 -30.88
C SER A 441 -3.57 25.35 -30.11
N THR A 442 -3.46 25.46 -28.80
CA THR A 442 -3.54 24.31 -27.88
C THR A 442 -4.89 23.62 -28.05
N GLY A 443 -4.91 22.38 -28.52
CA GLY A 443 -6.11 21.60 -28.81
C GLY A 443 -6.96 21.20 -27.60
N THR A 444 -7.19 22.12 -26.66
CA THR A 444 -8.05 21.95 -25.47
C THR A 444 -8.97 23.15 -25.29
N ALA A 445 -10.23 22.90 -24.90
CA ALA A 445 -11.22 23.90 -24.54
C ALA A 445 -11.84 23.63 -23.18
N THR A 446 -12.30 24.64 -22.50
CA THR A 446 -13.02 24.52 -21.22
C THR A 446 -14.51 24.32 -21.46
N ASP A 447 -15.10 23.26 -20.88
CA ASP A 447 -16.55 23.05 -20.86
C ASP A 447 -17.22 24.20 -20.08
N SER A 448 -17.99 25.02 -20.78
CA SER A 448 -18.61 26.22 -20.20
C SER A 448 -19.66 25.91 -19.13
N VAL A 449 -20.13 24.67 -19.02
CA VAL A 449 -21.15 24.25 -18.05
C VAL A 449 -20.54 23.80 -16.73
N CYS A 450 -19.48 22.99 -16.78
CA CYS A 450 -18.87 22.37 -15.59
C CYS A 450 -17.43 22.80 -15.32
N GLY A 451 -16.78 23.55 -16.21
CA GLY A 451 -15.41 24.04 -16.06
C GLY A 451 -14.33 22.98 -16.35
N MET A 452 -14.68 21.80 -16.83
CA MET A 452 -13.71 20.77 -17.18
C MET A 452 -13.02 21.07 -18.52
N MET A 453 -11.72 20.79 -18.58
CA MET A 453 -10.94 20.85 -19.81
C MET A 453 -11.28 19.69 -20.72
N VAL A 454 -11.61 19.96 -21.98
CA VAL A 454 -12.00 18.99 -22.99
C VAL A 454 -11.02 19.09 -24.15
N ASN A 455 -10.51 17.94 -24.62
CA ASN A 455 -9.66 17.92 -25.80
C ASN A 455 -10.52 18.14 -27.06
N THR A 456 -10.26 19.22 -27.79
CA THR A 456 -11.07 19.64 -28.93
C THR A 456 -10.97 18.69 -30.13
N ARG A 457 -9.90 17.89 -30.21
CA ARG A 457 -9.72 16.90 -31.30
C ARG A 457 -10.49 15.61 -31.09
N THR A 458 -10.75 15.24 -29.82
CA THR A 458 -11.42 13.98 -29.45
C THR A 458 -12.78 14.19 -28.81
N ALA A 459 -13.23 15.43 -28.65
CA ALA A 459 -14.51 15.77 -28.05
C ALA A 459 -15.69 15.26 -28.89
N GLU A 460 -16.47 14.37 -28.29
CA GLU A 460 -17.68 13.79 -28.90
C GLU A 460 -18.85 14.79 -28.85
N TYR A 461 -18.90 15.60 -27.79
CA TYR A 461 -20.01 16.54 -27.54
C TYR A 461 -19.58 17.97 -27.81
N ARG A 462 -20.19 18.60 -28.87
CA ARG A 462 -19.90 19.97 -29.27
C ARG A 462 -21.18 20.68 -29.72
N SER A 463 -21.23 22.02 -29.51
CA SER A 463 -22.28 22.91 -30.01
C SER A 463 -21.65 24.10 -30.73
N PHE A 464 -22.35 24.58 -31.76
CA PHE A 464 -21.91 25.70 -32.56
C PHE A 464 -22.80 26.92 -32.27
N ARG A 465 -22.19 28.08 -32.07
CA ARG A 465 -22.92 29.32 -31.90
C ARG A 465 -22.16 30.49 -32.58
N GLY A 466 -22.71 31.01 -33.64
CA GLY A 466 -21.94 31.91 -34.51
C GLY A 466 -20.74 31.21 -35.13
N ASP A 467 -19.59 31.86 -35.07
CA ASP A 467 -18.32 31.30 -35.56
C ASP A 467 -17.53 30.50 -34.50
N GLU A 468 -18.11 30.37 -33.27
CA GLU A 468 -17.42 29.67 -32.17
C GLU A 468 -17.95 28.25 -31.95
N THR A 469 -17.00 27.31 -31.65
CA THR A 469 -17.30 25.93 -31.30
C THR A 469 -17.06 25.72 -29.82
N TYR A 470 -18.09 25.26 -29.11
CA TYR A 470 -18.04 24.92 -27.69
C TYR A 470 -17.95 23.39 -27.52
N TYR A 471 -17.06 22.97 -26.65
CA TYR A 471 -16.76 21.52 -26.41
C TYR A 471 -17.18 21.13 -25.00
N PHE A 472 -17.80 19.96 -24.86
CA PHE A 472 -18.37 19.49 -23.60
C PHE A 472 -17.83 18.12 -23.23
N CYS A 473 -17.66 17.90 -21.92
CA CYS A 473 -17.15 16.64 -21.38
C CYS A 473 -18.19 15.50 -21.41
N SER A 474 -19.48 15.84 -21.55
CA SER A 474 -20.59 14.88 -21.56
C SER A 474 -21.81 15.38 -22.32
N ALA A 475 -22.69 14.44 -22.72
CA ALA A 475 -23.99 14.76 -23.32
C ALA A 475 -24.83 15.69 -22.44
N GLY A 476 -24.82 15.46 -21.11
CA GLY A 476 -25.57 16.28 -20.15
C GLY A 476 -25.09 17.72 -20.04
N CYS A 477 -23.79 18.00 -20.22
CA CYS A 477 -23.25 19.35 -20.28
C CYS A 477 -23.69 20.04 -21.57
N LYS A 478 -23.59 19.34 -22.72
CA LYS A 478 -24.05 19.83 -23.99
C LYS A 478 -25.57 20.21 -23.97
N GLU A 479 -26.40 19.32 -23.45
CA GLU A 479 -27.86 19.53 -23.35
C GLU A 479 -28.21 20.76 -22.48
N ARG A 480 -27.50 20.97 -21.36
CA ARG A 480 -27.70 22.14 -20.50
C ARG A 480 -27.27 23.43 -21.18
N PHE A 481 -26.15 23.39 -21.91
CA PHE A 481 -25.69 24.53 -22.68
C PHE A 481 -26.66 24.87 -23.80
N ASP A 482 -27.10 23.87 -24.58
CA ASP A 482 -28.03 24.09 -25.70
C ASP A 482 -29.40 24.63 -25.26
N LYS A 483 -29.80 24.30 -24.01
CA LYS A 483 -31.07 24.77 -23.43
C LYS A 483 -31.03 26.26 -23.02
N ASP A 484 -29.88 26.75 -22.51
CA ASP A 484 -29.72 28.13 -22.06
C ASP A 484 -28.24 28.56 -22.18
N PRO A 485 -27.75 28.83 -23.41
CA PRO A 485 -26.35 29.15 -23.66
C PRO A 485 -25.88 30.43 -22.97
N ASP A 486 -26.77 31.47 -22.92
CA ASP A 486 -26.40 32.77 -22.40
C ASP A 486 -26.07 32.75 -20.92
N LYS A 487 -26.69 31.85 -20.16
CA LYS A 487 -26.41 31.60 -18.76
C LYS A 487 -24.97 31.15 -18.52
N TYR A 488 -24.38 30.41 -19.44
CA TYR A 488 -23.04 29.82 -19.29
C TYR A 488 -21.97 30.69 -19.96
N LEU A 489 -22.33 31.53 -20.91
CA LEU A 489 -21.43 32.49 -21.56
C LEU A 489 -21.21 33.74 -20.72
N ALA A 490 -22.27 34.29 -20.11
CA ALA A 490 -22.18 35.43 -19.19
C ALA A 490 -21.30 35.16 -17.94
N ARG A 491 -21.09 33.90 -17.59
CA ARG A 491 -20.25 33.49 -16.45
C ARG A 491 -18.76 33.61 -16.73
N ASN A 492 -18.34 33.68 -17.98
CA ASN A 492 -16.93 33.80 -18.39
C ASN A 492 -16.44 35.25 -18.54
N GLU A 493 -17.35 36.24 -18.57
CA GLU A 493 -16.98 37.66 -18.68
C GLU A 493 -16.91 38.43 -17.34
N GLY A 494 -17.32 37.78 -16.23
CA GLY A 494 -17.29 38.36 -14.90
C GLY A 494 -16.32 37.60 -13.99
N GLY A 495 -15.17 38.21 -13.66
CA GLY A 495 -14.26 37.75 -12.66
C GLY A 495 -14.92 37.48 -11.30
N HIS A 496 -14.38 36.53 -10.58
CA HIS A 496 -14.68 36.08 -9.21
C HIS A 496 -15.68 36.92 -8.39
N PRO A 497 -16.61 36.24 -7.69
CA PRO A 497 -16.87 36.60 -6.32
C PRO A 497 -16.47 35.51 -5.37
N ALA A 498 -15.76 35.92 -4.32
CA ALA A 498 -15.53 35.19 -3.09
C ALA A 498 -16.85 34.70 -2.46
N HIS A 499 -16.90 33.38 -2.14
CA HIS A 499 -17.51 32.87 -0.90
C HIS A 499 -17.04 31.44 -0.71
#